data_34ba7cf374c27c459bbc7c6e5086c789
#
_entry.id   34ba7cf374c27c459bbc7c6e5086c789
#
_cell.length_a   1.000
_cell.length_b   1.000
_cell.length_c   1.000
_cell.angle_alpha   90.00
_cell.angle_beta   90.00
_cell.angle_gamma   90.00
#
_symmetry.space_group_name_H-M   'P 1'
#
loop_
_entity.id
_entity.type
_entity.pdbx_description
1 polymer ?
#
loop_
_entity_poly.entity_id
_entity_poly.type
_entity_poly.pdbx_seq_one_letter_code
_entity_poly.pdbx_strand_id
1 'polypeptide(L)'
;SEMCIRDRLQEMRKSLHNKAVIRMSKKNLIDLALEDCNASKNNIVDLSEHMEGQVAVIATEMNPFKLYKILEDSKTSAPAKPGAIATDDIVIPEGDTGFEPGPFLGELQQVGIPAKIDKGKIVVSKETVLVEAGEEVSAAVASTLSRMDINPMEVGIDLRAVYEEEAIYTSE
;
A
#
# COMPACT_ATOMS: atom_id res chain seq x y z
N SER A 1 8.81 -7.17 7.86
CA SER A 1 8.17 -6.55 6.69
C SER A 1 8.14 -7.43 5.45
N GLU A 2 9.21 -8.16 5.11
CA GLU A 2 9.19 -9.17 4.03
C GLU A 2 8.22 -10.33 4.33
N MET A 3 8.06 -10.68 5.59
CA MET A 3 7.10 -11.69 6.04
C MET A 3 5.65 -11.26 5.73
N CYS A 4 5.32 -9.98 5.92
CA CYS A 4 4.00 -9.44 5.61
C CYS A 4 3.67 -9.51 4.11
N ILE A 5 4.62 -9.16 3.23
CA ILE A 5 4.44 -9.22 1.77
C ILE A 5 4.27 -10.67 1.31
N ARG A 6 5.07 -11.57 1.86
CA ARG A 6 5.01 -13.01 1.56
C ARG A 6 3.67 -13.63 1.95
N ASP A 7 3.17 -13.32 3.14
CA ASP A 7 1.89 -13.84 3.63
C ASP A 7 0.73 -13.31 2.78
N ARG A 8 0.77 -12.04 2.38
CA ARG A 8 -0.19 -11.43 1.47
C ARG A 8 -0.23 -12.11 0.10
N LEU A 9 0.94 -12.35 -0.49
CA LEU A 9 1.02 -13.10 -1.75
C LEU A 9 0.42 -14.52 -1.62
N GLN A 10 0.58 -15.15 -0.47
CA GLN A 10 -0.02 -16.47 -0.19
C GLN A 10 -1.55 -16.40 -0.09
N GLU A 11 -2.07 -15.39 0.61
CA GLU A 11 -3.51 -15.16 0.71
C GLU A 11 -4.13 -14.87 -0.66
N MET A 12 -3.48 -14.02 -1.46
CA MET A 12 -3.94 -13.73 -2.82
C MET A 12 -3.88 -14.95 -3.73
N ARG A 13 -2.83 -15.77 -3.64
CA ARG A 13 -2.78 -17.05 -4.38
C ARG A 13 -3.91 -17.98 -3.99
N LYS A 14 -4.32 -17.98 -2.72
CA LYS A 14 -5.49 -18.76 -2.26
C LYS A 14 -6.80 -18.18 -2.80
N SER A 15 -6.99 -16.87 -2.73
CA SER A 15 -8.22 -16.21 -3.19
C SER A 15 -8.41 -16.29 -4.70
N LEU A 16 -7.31 -16.25 -5.47
CA LEU A 16 -7.30 -16.35 -6.92
C LEU A 16 -7.03 -17.78 -7.43
N HIS A 17 -7.04 -18.77 -6.53
CA HIS A 17 -6.83 -20.16 -6.90
C HIS A 17 -7.82 -20.58 -7.99
N ASN A 18 -7.33 -21.23 -9.04
CA ASN A 18 -8.07 -21.62 -10.25
C ASN A 18 -8.60 -20.47 -11.13
N LYS A 19 -8.35 -19.20 -10.79
CA LYS A 19 -8.77 -18.03 -11.58
C LYS A 19 -7.58 -17.28 -12.17
N ALA A 20 -6.44 -17.29 -11.48
CA ALA A 20 -5.23 -16.62 -11.91
C ALA A 20 -3.97 -17.34 -11.40
N VAL A 21 -2.89 -17.22 -12.16
CA VAL A 21 -1.57 -17.71 -11.78
C VAL A 21 -0.67 -16.52 -11.48
N ILE A 22 -0.20 -16.41 -10.23
CA ILE A 22 0.70 -15.36 -9.79
C ILE A 22 2.12 -15.91 -9.71
N ARG A 23 3.04 -15.30 -10.48
CA ARG A 23 4.47 -15.62 -10.46
C ARG A 23 5.29 -14.38 -10.15
N MET A 24 6.11 -14.48 -9.12
CA MET A 24 7.07 -13.45 -8.73
C MET A 24 8.46 -13.91 -9.15
N SER A 25 9.18 -13.06 -9.85
CA SER A 25 10.53 -13.33 -10.33
C SER A 25 11.36 -12.05 -10.40
N LYS A 26 12.66 -12.20 -10.66
CA LYS A 26 13.51 -11.04 -10.93
C LYS A 26 13.11 -10.41 -12.25
N LYS A 27 13.15 -9.07 -12.33
CA LYS A 27 12.83 -8.30 -13.54
C LYS A 27 13.48 -8.91 -14.79
N ASN A 28 14.78 -9.13 -14.78
CA ASN A 28 15.52 -9.64 -15.94
C ASN A 28 15.01 -11.01 -16.45
N LEU A 29 14.49 -11.87 -15.55
CA LEU A 29 13.92 -13.16 -15.94
C LEU A 29 12.54 -13.00 -16.55
N ILE A 30 11.79 -12.01 -16.08
CA ILE A 30 10.49 -11.66 -16.67
C ILE A 30 10.70 -11.05 -18.05
N ASP A 31 11.68 -10.15 -18.21
CA ASP A 31 12.04 -9.54 -19.51
C ASP A 31 12.38 -10.60 -20.56
N LEU A 32 13.26 -11.56 -20.22
CA LEU A 32 13.61 -12.67 -21.11
C LEU A 32 12.37 -13.51 -21.47
N ALA A 33 11.46 -13.77 -20.53
CA ALA A 33 10.25 -14.52 -20.81
C ALA A 33 9.29 -13.73 -21.70
N LEU A 34 9.20 -12.41 -21.56
CA LEU A 34 8.41 -11.54 -22.43
C LEU A 34 8.98 -11.48 -23.84
N GLU A 35 10.31 -11.42 -23.99
CA GLU A 35 11.01 -11.50 -25.29
C GLU A 35 10.68 -12.82 -26.02
N ASP A 36 10.77 -13.96 -25.31
CA ASP A 36 10.42 -15.26 -25.87
C ASP A 36 8.94 -15.33 -26.29
N CYS A 37 8.05 -14.71 -25.51
CA CYS A 37 6.62 -14.64 -25.80
C CYS A 37 6.27 -13.69 -26.96
N ASN A 38 7.12 -12.71 -27.26
CA ASN A 38 6.88 -11.70 -28.29
C ASN A 38 6.76 -12.31 -29.70
N ALA A 39 7.35 -13.48 -29.91
CA ALA A 39 7.21 -14.23 -31.16
C ALA A 39 5.75 -14.69 -31.42
N SER A 40 4.95 -14.82 -30.39
CA SER A 40 3.56 -15.29 -30.46
C SER A 40 2.52 -14.22 -30.04
N LYS A 41 2.95 -13.17 -29.36
CA LYS A 41 2.10 -12.08 -28.85
C LYS A 41 2.79 -10.75 -29.07
N ASN A 42 2.31 -10.00 -30.07
CA ASN A 42 2.89 -8.70 -30.42
C ASN A 42 2.81 -7.71 -29.25
N ASN A 43 3.82 -6.87 -29.09
CA ASN A 43 3.91 -5.77 -28.12
C ASN A 43 3.90 -6.20 -26.63
N ILE A 44 3.99 -7.49 -26.31
CA ILE A 44 4.02 -7.92 -24.90
C ILE A 44 5.29 -7.46 -24.16
N VAL A 45 6.36 -7.20 -24.89
CA VAL A 45 7.64 -6.69 -24.34
C VAL A 45 7.49 -5.30 -23.70
N ASP A 46 6.56 -4.49 -24.21
CA ASP A 46 6.34 -3.13 -23.70
C ASP A 46 5.84 -3.12 -22.22
N LEU A 47 5.34 -4.26 -21.71
CA LEU A 47 5.07 -4.42 -20.28
C LEU A 47 6.32 -4.19 -19.42
N SER A 48 7.52 -4.40 -19.95
CA SER A 48 8.77 -4.23 -19.22
C SER A 48 9.01 -2.79 -18.79
N GLU A 49 8.47 -1.82 -19.51
CA GLU A 49 8.60 -0.39 -19.20
C GLU A 49 7.86 0.00 -17.92
N HIS A 50 6.79 -0.75 -17.58
CA HIS A 50 5.97 -0.50 -16.39
C HIS A 50 6.42 -1.30 -15.16
N MET A 51 7.53 -2.05 -15.26
CA MET A 51 8.06 -2.86 -14.17
C MET A 51 9.03 -2.07 -13.29
N GLU A 52 8.61 -1.77 -12.05
CA GLU A 52 9.43 -1.10 -11.04
C GLU A 52 9.50 -1.93 -9.75
N GLY A 53 10.66 -1.93 -9.10
CA GLY A 53 10.86 -2.59 -7.81
C GLY A 53 10.67 -4.10 -7.83
N GLN A 54 9.83 -4.62 -6.94
CA GLN A 54 9.49 -6.04 -6.87
C GLN A 54 8.29 -6.34 -7.74
N VAL A 55 8.48 -7.12 -8.79
CA VAL A 55 7.48 -7.38 -9.83
C VAL A 55 6.90 -8.78 -9.71
N ALA A 56 5.59 -8.89 -9.95
CA ALA A 56 4.90 -10.15 -10.14
C ALA A 56 4.11 -10.11 -11.45
N VAL A 57 4.08 -11.22 -12.17
CA VAL A 57 3.23 -11.41 -13.34
C VAL A 57 2.01 -12.21 -12.94
N ILE A 58 0.84 -11.75 -13.35
CA ILE A 58 -0.44 -12.43 -13.14
C ILE A 58 -1.00 -12.85 -14.50
N ALA A 59 -1.12 -14.15 -14.72
CA ALA A 59 -1.79 -14.69 -15.90
C ALA A 59 -3.22 -15.11 -15.52
N THR A 60 -4.22 -14.60 -16.22
CA THR A 60 -5.63 -14.85 -15.92
C THR A 60 -6.49 -14.77 -17.18
N GLU A 61 -7.61 -15.48 -17.19
CA GLU A 61 -8.69 -15.35 -18.17
C GLU A 61 -9.80 -14.40 -17.70
N MET A 62 -9.61 -13.81 -16.50
CA MET A 62 -10.57 -12.88 -15.92
C MET A 62 -10.46 -11.51 -16.59
N ASN A 63 -11.60 -10.79 -16.61
CA ASN A 63 -11.61 -9.40 -17.03
C ASN A 63 -10.67 -8.55 -16.15
N PRO A 64 -9.79 -7.70 -16.73
CA PRO A 64 -8.82 -6.88 -16.02
C PRO A 64 -9.43 -6.00 -14.93
N PHE A 65 -10.59 -5.42 -15.16
CA PHE A 65 -11.27 -4.56 -14.17
C PHE A 65 -11.75 -5.34 -12.93
N LYS A 66 -12.18 -6.61 -13.13
CA LYS A 66 -12.51 -7.48 -12.00
C LYS A 66 -11.29 -7.87 -11.20
N LEU A 67 -10.18 -8.15 -11.89
CA LEU A 67 -8.90 -8.43 -11.23
C LEU A 67 -8.45 -7.21 -10.43
N TYR A 68 -8.45 -6.01 -11.03
CA TYR A 68 -8.10 -4.77 -10.37
C TYR A 68 -8.91 -4.58 -9.08
N LYS A 69 -10.24 -4.73 -9.14
CA LYS A 69 -11.09 -4.60 -7.96
C LYS A 69 -10.75 -5.60 -6.85
N ILE A 70 -10.47 -6.86 -7.19
CA ILE A 70 -10.05 -7.87 -6.22
C ILE A 70 -8.71 -7.48 -5.57
N LEU A 71 -7.77 -6.92 -6.34
CA LEU A 71 -6.48 -6.47 -5.84
C LEU A 71 -6.65 -5.28 -4.90
N GLU A 72 -7.47 -4.29 -5.26
CA GLU A 72 -7.82 -3.15 -4.42
C GLU A 72 -8.49 -3.59 -3.11
N ASP A 73 -9.52 -4.43 -3.18
CA ASP A 73 -10.24 -4.94 -2.00
C ASP A 73 -9.32 -5.77 -1.07
N SER A 74 -8.20 -6.27 -1.59
CA SER A 74 -7.21 -7.03 -0.82
C SER A 74 -6.14 -6.18 -0.13
N LYS A 75 -6.06 -4.88 -0.43
CA LYS A 75 -5.19 -3.96 0.27
C LYS A 75 -5.53 -3.94 1.76
N THR A 76 -4.53 -3.86 2.60
CA THR A 76 -4.71 -3.86 4.05
C THR A 76 -3.90 -2.74 4.66
N SER A 77 -4.52 -2.08 5.63
CA SER A 77 -3.86 -1.06 6.42
C SER A 77 -2.67 -1.62 7.19
N ALA A 78 -1.58 -0.91 7.19
CA ALA A 78 -0.34 -1.24 7.90
C ALA A 78 0.19 -0.03 8.67
N PRO A 79 0.91 -0.26 9.78
CA PRO A 79 1.52 0.84 10.51
C PRO A 79 2.61 1.53 9.67
N ALA A 80 2.65 2.85 9.75
CA ALA A 80 3.71 3.62 9.13
C ALA A 80 5.06 3.30 9.80
N LYS A 81 6.10 3.13 8.99
CA LYS A 81 7.47 2.97 9.48
C LYS A 81 8.22 4.28 9.39
N PRO A 82 9.14 4.54 10.33
CA PRO A 82 10.07 5.67 10.20
C PRO A 82 10.82 5.60 8.85
N GLY A 83 10.84 6.71 8.13
CA GLY A 83 11.49 6.79 6.81
C GLY A 83 10.65 6.26 5.63
N ALA A 84 9.41 5.84 5.87
CA ALA A 84 8.51 5.47 4.79
C ALA A 84 7.93 6.73 4.14
N ILE A 85 7.72 6.68 2.83
CA ILE A 85 7.02 7.74 2.10
C ILE A 85 5.51 7.49 2.23
N ALA A 86 4.77 8.52 2.63
CA ALA A 86 3.31 8.44 2.71
C ALA A 86 2.71 8.33 1.29
N THR A 87 1.86 7.34 1.08
CA THR A 87 1.14 7.18 -0.20
C THR A 87 -0.02 8.15 -0.31
N ASP A 88 -0.63 8.45 0.83
CA ASP A 88 -1.78 9.36 0.95
C ASP A 88 -1.59 10.26 2.17
N ASP A 89 -2.41 11.31 2.28
CA ASP A 89 -2.38 12.22 3.42
C ASP A 89 -2.70 11.46 4.71
N ILE A 90 -1.79 11.54 5.68
CA ILE A 90 -2.00 10.95 7.00
C ILE A 90 -2.75 11.95 7.88
N VAL A 91 -4.05 11.70 8.04
CA VAL A 91 -4.97 12.58 8.77
C VAL A 91 -5.32 11.97 10.12
N ILE A 92 -5.26 12.77 11.17
CA ILE A 92 -5.78 12.40 12.48
C ILE A 92 -7.14 13.06 12.65
N PRO A 93 -8.21 12.26 12.84
CA PRO A 93 -9.55 12.80 13.07
C PRO A 93 -9.65 13.49 14.43
N GLU A 94 -10.55 14.45 14.54
CA GLU A 94 -10.92 15.00 15.85
C GLU A 94 -11.65 13.95 16.69
N GLY A 95 -11.41 13.96 17.99
CA GLY A 95 -12.13 13.05 18.92
C GLY A 95 -11.30 12.58 20.11
N ASP A 96 -11.93 11.71 20.89
CA ASP A 96 -11.31 11.08 22.08
C ASP A 96 -10.27 10.04 21.62
N THR A 97 -9.04 10.19 22.09
CA THR A 97 -7.96 9.24 21.78
C THR A 97 -7.99 7.98 22.66
N GLY A 98 -8.83 7.96 23.71
CA GLY A 98 -8.89 6.88 24.68
C GLY A 98 -7.74 6.88 25.71
N PHE A 99 -6.75 7.78 25.58
CA PHE A 99 -5.62 7.85 26.49
C PHE A 99 -5.88 8.76 27.69
N GLU A 100 -5.37 8.35 28.86
CA GLU A 100 -5.37 9.17 30.07
C GLU A 100 -4.37 10.33 29.96
N PRO A 101 -4.61 11.44 30.70
CA PRO A 101 -3.67 12.55 30.76
C PRO A 101 -2.29 12.10 31.24
N GLY A 102 -1.26 12.38 30.45
CA GLY A 102 0.10 11.97 30.76
C GLY A 102 1.13 12.50 29.75
N PRO A 103 2.35 11.95 29.74
CA PRO A 103 3.42 12.37 28.84
C PRO A 103 3.03 12.33 27.37
N PHE A 104 2.08 11.47 27.00
CA PHE A 104 1.60 11.31 25.63
C PHE A 104 0.98 12.58 25.05
N LEU A 105 0.37 13.43 25.88
CA LEU A 105 -0.13 14.73 25.42
C LEU A 105 1.01 15.62 24.86
N GLY A 106 2.17 15.60 25.52
CA GLY A 106 3.35 16.32 25.02
C GLY A 106 3.88 15.76 23.70
N GLU A 107 3.86 14.43 23.56
CA GLU A 107 4.27 13.77 22.31
C GLU A 107 3.34 14.16 21.15
N LEU A 108 2.01 14.18 21.37
CA LEU A 108 1.03 14.64 20.38
C LEU A 108 1.27 16.08 19.95
N GLN A 109 1.49 16.98 20.91
CA GLN A 109 1.76 18.39 20.62
C GLN A 109 3.08 18.58 19.88
N GLN A 110 4.09 17.76 20.17
CA GLN A 110 5.40 17.82 19.52
C GLN A 110 5.32 17.45 18.03
N VAL A 111 4.42 16.53 17.65
CA VAL A 111 4.19 16.15 16.24
C VAL A 111 3.15 17.05 15.56
N GLY A 112 2.68 18.10 16.24
CA GLY A 112 1.77 19.09 15.67
C GLY A 112 0.28 18.77 15.81
N ILE A 113 -0.09 17.76 16.61
CA ILE A 113 -1.50 17.42 16.85
C ILE A 113 -2.07 18.36 17.92
N PRO A 114 -3.13 19.14 17.66
CA PRO A 114 -3.77 20.02 18.62
C PRO A 114 -4.61 19.20 19.60
N ALA A 115 -3.97 18.64 20.62
CA ALA A 115 -4.61 17.85 21.66
C ALA A 115 -4.79 18.63 22.96
N LYS A 116 -5.90 18.38 23.64
CA LYS A 116 -6.24 18.94 24.96
C LYS A 116 -6.76 17.84 25.89
N ILE A 117 -6.84 18.16 27.19
CA ILE A 117 -7.48 17.29 28.17
C ILE A 117 -8.95 17.73 28.31
N ASP A 118 -9.86 16.81 28.07
CA ASP A 118 -11.28 16.99 28.30
C ASP A 118 -11.82 15.77 29.07
N LYS A 119 -12.57 16.03 30.15
CA LYS A 119 -13.18 15.00 31.02
C LYS A 119 -12.24 13.89 31.46
N GLY A 120 -10.96 14.20 31.69
CA GLY A 120 -9.95 13.25 32.13
C GLY A 120 -9.38 12.34 31.04
N LYS A 121 -9.53 12.71 29.77
CA LYS A 121 -8.97 12.04 28.61
C LYS A 121 -8.30 13.02 27.66
N ILE A 122 -7.38 12.53 26.85
CA ILE A 122 -6.76 13.30 25.79
C ILE A 122 -7.71 13.30 24.57
N VAL A 123 -8.07 14.50 24.12
CA VAL A 123 -8.96 14.70 22.96
C VAL A 123 -8.23 15.53 21.91
N VAL A 124 -8.28 15.07 20.65
CA VAL A 124 -7.81 15.87 19.51
C VAL A 124 -8.86 16.94 19.21
N SER A 125 -8.43 18.20 19.25
CA SER A 125 -9.37 19.35 19.15
C SER A 125 -9.83 19.66 17.76
N LYS A 126 -9.06 19.22 16.75
CA LYS A 126 -9.31 19.48 15.33
C LYS A 126 -8.62 18.41 14.49
N GLU A 127 -9.29 18.00 13.43
CA GLU A 127 -8.68 17.18 12.38
C GLU A 127 -7.40 17.83 11.86
N THR A 128 -6.33 17.08 11.78
CA THR A 128 -5.00 17.60 11.39
C THR A 128 -4.30 16.63 10.47
N VAL A 129 -3.81 17.14 9.33
CA VAL A 129 -2.90 16.42 8.45
C VAL A 129 -1.51 16.44 9.09
N LEU A 130 -0.93 15.27 9.37
CA LEU A 130 0.39 15.14 9.96
C LEU A 130 1.51 14.98 8.93
N VAL A 131 1.21 14.33 7.82
CA VAL A 131 2.13 14.08 6.73
C VAL A 131 1.32 14.15 5.43
N GLU A 132 1.78 14.92 4.48
CA GLU A 132 1.17 14.99 3.16
C GLU A 132 1.64 13.83 2.28
N ALA A 133 0.82 13.48 1.28
CA ALA A 133 1.19 12.44 0.31
C ALA A 133 2.53 12.77 -0.36
N GLY A 134 3.44 11.80 -0.38
CA GLY A 134 4.79 11.96 -0.92
C GLY A 134 5.85 12.42 0.09
N GLU A 135 5.48 12.78 1.31
CA GLU A 135 6.43 13.13 2.36
C GLU A 135 6.90 11.93 3.17
N GLU A 136 8.07 12.08 3.81
CA GLU A 136 8.66 11.06 4.66
C GLU A 136 8.07 11.07 6.08
N VAL A 137 7.61 9.92 6.54
CA VAL A 137 7.08 9.76 7.90
C VAL A 137 8.23 9.78 8.92
N SER A 138 8.26 10.77 9.79
CA SER A 138 9.26 10.88 10.87
C SER A 138 9.08 9.78 11.93
N ALA A 139 10.15 9.47 12.66
CA ALA A 139 10.12 8.47 13.74
C ALA A 139 9.12 8.84 14.85
N ALA A 140 8.98 10.12 15.16
CA ALA A 140 8.04 10.62 16.15
C ALA A 140 6.58 10.40 15.70
N VAL A 141 6.27 10.75 14.46
CA VAL A 141 4.94 10.54 13.86
C VAL A 141 4.60 9.05 13.79
N ALA A 142 5.52 8.20 13.31
CA ALA A 142 5.31 6.75 13.24
C ALA A 142 5.02 6.12 14.62
N SER A 143 5.76 6.55 15.66
CA SER A 143 5.53 6.10 17.04
C SER A 143 4.16 6.53 17.55
N THR A 144 3.77 7.76 17.31
CA THR A 144 2.47 8.32 17.73
C THR A 144 1.31 7.59 17.04
N LEU A 145 1.37 7.39 15.74
CA LEU A 145 0.38 6.66 14.96
C LEU A 145 0.23 5.21 15.46
N SER A 146 1.35 4.53 15.70
CA SER A 146 1.34 3.17 16.21
C SER A 146 0.70 3.06 17.59
N ARG A 147 0.91 4.05 18.48
CA ARG A 147 0.26 4.10 19.80
C ARG A 147 -1.24 4.34 19.71
N MET A 148 -1.68 5.13 18.75
CA MET A 148 -3.10 5.40 18.49
C MET A 148 -3.79 4.27 17.71
N ASP A 149 -3.07 3.19 17.37
CA ASP A 149 -3.54 2.08 16.53
C ASP A 149 -4.03 2.56 15.15
N ILE A 150 -3.44 3.65 14.66
CA ILE A 150 -3.73 4.19 13.33
C ILE A 150 -2.72 3.60 12.36
N ASN A 151 -3.23 2.91 11.36
CA ASN A 151 -2.46 2.24 10.32
C ASN A 151 -2.69 2.95 8.98
N PRO A 152 -1.98 4.05 8.70
CA PRO A 152 -2.27 4.92 7.56
C PRO A 152 -1.70 4.40 6.24
N MET A 153 -0.80 3.43 6.29
CA MET A 153 -0.17 2.89 5.09
C MET A 153 -1.02 1.75 4.53
N GLU A 154 -1.20 1.73 3.22
CA GLU A 154 -1.80 0.59 2.55
C GLU A 154 -0.72 -0.34 2.03
N VAL A 155 -0.88 -1.63 2.28
CA VAL A 155 0.00 -2.69 1.77
C VAL A 155 -0.83 -3.64 0.93
N GLY A 156 -0.49 -3.74 -0.34
CA GLY A 156 -1.18 -4.59 -1.29
C GLY A 156 -0.34 -4.84 -2.54
N ILE A 157 -0.96 -5.45 -3.53
CA ILE A 157 -0.40 -5.56 -4.87
C ILE A 157 -1.04 -4.47 -5.72
N ASP A 158 -0.19 -3.65 -6.31
CA ASP A 158 -0.58 -2.59 -7.22
C ASP A 158 -0.52 -3.09 -8.66
N LEU A 159 -1.60 -2.91 -9.40
CA LEU A 159 -1.69 -3.29 -10.81
C LEU A 159 -1.16 -2.13 -11.66
N ARG A 160 0.04 -2.29 -12.22
CA ARG A 160 0.71 -1.26 -13.01
C ARG A 160 0.30 -1.25 -14.46
N ALA A 161 0.26 -2.42 -15.06
CA ALA A 161 -0.11 -2.56 -16.47
C ALA A 161 -0.79 -3.90 -16.74
N VAL A 162 -1.64 -3.93 -17.74
CA VAL A 162 -2.35 -5.11 -18.21
C VAL A 162 -2.14 -5.25 -19.72
N TYR A 163 -1.78 -6.44 -20.15
CA TYR A 163 -1.72 -6.80 -21.55
C TYR A 163 -2.95 -7.64 -21.93
N GLU A 164 -3.77 -7.15 -22.82
CA GLU A 164 -4.95 -7.85 -23.37
C GLU A 164 -5.12 -7.53 -24.86
N GLU A 165 -5.30 -8.54 -25.69
CA GLU A 165 -5.55 -8.42 -27.14
C GLU A 165 -4.56 -7.48 -27.87
N GLU A 166 -3.24 -7.68 -27.63
CA GLU A 166 -2.15 -6.88 -28.20
C GLU A 166 -2.10 -5.40 -27.76
N ALA A 167 -2.94 -5.01 -26.80
CA ALA A 167 -2.96 -3.67 -26.19
C ALA A 167 -2.48 -3.71 -24.75
N ILE A 168 -1.82 -2.63 -24.33
CA ILE A 168 -1.41 -2.41 -22.93
C ILE A 168 -2.29 -1.32 -22.33
N TYR A 169 -2.86 -1.62 -21.19
CA TYR A 169 -3.63 -0.70 -20.37
C TYR A 169 -2.84 -0.41 -19.09
N THR A 170 -2.69 0.86 -18.73
CA THR A 170 -2.06 1.32 -17.51
C THR A 170 -3.10 1.81 -16.51
N SER A 171 -2.71 1.89 -15.24
CA SER A 171 -3.58 2.36 -14.16
C SER A 171 -3.63 3.90 -14.02
N GLU A 172 -3.02 4.66 -14.96
CA GLU A 172 -3.10 6.12 -15.00
C GLU A 172 -4.39 6.61 -15.66
#